data_d0ea6e5392b749666c82419745015efe
#
_entry.id   d0ea6e5392b749666c82419745015efe
#
_cell.length_a   1.000
_cell.length_b   1.000
_cell.length_c   1.000
_cell.angle_alpha   90.00
_cell.angle_beta   90.00
_cell.angle_gamma   90.00
#
_symmetry.space_group_name_H-M   'P 1'
#
loop_
_entity.id
_entity.type
_entity.pdbx_description
1 polymer ?
#
loop_
_entity_poly.entity_id
_entity_poly.type
_entity_poly.pdbx_seq_one_letter_code
_entity_poly.pdbx_strand_id
1 'polypeptide(L)'
;MEPCGTTLEALLKREAGTRVTMIDPNVRPTFVQDRAAYTARIDRMIGLSDIVKLSDEDSEWLYGSTEPQAILAKGAKVVLVTEGAKGATAYTARGSVQVEAPKITVADTVGAGDTFNAGFLASLDRDGLLSKGQVTNLSDDALRAALSLGTRAAAITCSRPGANPPWAKEL
;
A
#
# COMPACT_ATOMS: atom_id res chain seq x y z
N MET A 1 0.13 -11.94 -14.87
CA MET A 1 0.31 -13.14 -15.75
C MET A 1 -0.76 -14.14 -15.37
N GLU A 2 -1.30 -14.84 -16.36
CA GLU A 2 -2.28 -15.90 -16.12
C GLU A 2 -1.58 -17.22 -15.76
N PRO A 3 -2.20 -18.08 -14.92
CA PRO A 3 -3.56 -17.95 -14.34
C PRO A 3 -3.60 -17.11 -13.03
N CYS A 4 -2.47 -16.63 -12.56
CA CYS A 4 -2.33 -15.99 -11.24
C CYS A 4 -3.21 -14.73 -11.12
N GLY A 5 -3.23 -13.87 -12.15
CA GLY A 5 -4.02 -12.64 -12.14
C GLY A 5 -5.52 -12.90 -11.97
N THR A 6 -6.07 -13.84 -12.73
CA THR A 6 -7.49 -14.23 -12.61
C THR A 6 -7.80 -14.86 -11.25
N THR A 7 -6.90 -15.69 -10.73
CA THR A 7 -7.09 -16.34 -9.41
C THR A 7 -7.09 -15.33 -8.27
N LEU A 8 -6.16 -14.35 -8.29
CA LEU A 8 -6.09 -13.30 -7.27
C LEU A 8 -7.31 -12.36 -7.34
N GLU A 9 -7.76 -11.99 -8.55
CA GLU A 9 -8.98 -11.19 -8.72
C GLU A 9 -10.21 -11.93 -8.16
N ALA A 10 -10.34 -13.24 -8.44
CA ALA A 10 -11.43 -14.06 -7.92
C ALA A 10 -11.38 -14.21 -6.39
N LEU A 11 -10.19 -14.41 -5.82
CA LEU A 11 -9.98 -14.45 -4.36
C LEU A 11 -10.41 -13.14 -3.71
N LEU A 12 -9.92 -12.01 -4.23
CA LEU A 12 -10.25 -10.69 -3.73
C LEU A 12 -11.77 -10.46 -3.77
N LYS A 13 -12.43 -10.78 -4.89
CA LYS A 13 -13.87 -10.66 -5.03
C LYS A 13 -14.65 -11.51 -4.00
N ARG A 14 -14.16 -12.71 -3.68
CA ARG A 14 -14.78 -13.60 -2.69
C ARG A 14 -14.66 -13.04 -1.28
N GLU A 15 -13.50 -12.49 -0.93
CA GLU A 15 -13.18 -12.09 0.45
C GLU A 15 -13.55 -10.63 0.77
N ALA A 16 -13.70 -9.76 -0.23
CA ALA A 16 -13.89 -8.31 -0.08
C ALA A 16 -15.09 -7.91 0.80
N GLY A 17 -16.13 -8.76 0.90
CA GLY A 17 -17.30 -8.48 1.73
C GLY A 17 -17.10 -8.75 3.23
N THR A 18 -16.11 -9.57 3.60
CA THR A 18 -15.97 -10.09 4.97
C THR A 18 -14.63 -9.77 5.61
N ARG A 19 -13.57 -9.60 4.81
CA ARG A 19 -12.20 -9.34 5.27
C ARG A 19 -11.73 -7.97 4.85
N VAL A 20 -10.87 -7.34 5.64
CA VAL A 20 -10.09 -6.20 5.16
C VAL A 20 -9.20 -6.69 4.03
N THR A 21 -9.25 -5.98 2.92
CA THR A 21 -8.49 -6.30 1.72
C THR A 21 -7.54 -5.15 1.40
N MET A 22 -6.30 -5.50 1.06
CA MET A 22 -5.29 -4.55 0.63
C MET A 22 -4.70 -4.98 -0.71
N ILE A 23 -4.51 -4.02 -1.59
CA ILE A 23 -3.80 -4.21 -2.86
C ILE A 23 -2.60 -3.27 -2.95
N ASP A 24 -1.48 -3.81 -3.43
CA ASP A 24 -0.31 -3.07 -3.91
C ASP A 24 -0.03 -3.57 -5.34
N PRO A 25 -0.38 -2.79 -6.38
CA PRO A 25 -0.16 -3.20 -7.77
C PRO A 25 1.28 -3.51 -8.09
N ASN A 26 2.21 -2.77 -7.45
CA ASN A 26 3.66 -3.00 -7.55
C ASN A 26 4.09 -3.26 -9.00
N VAL A 27 3.76 -2.31 -9.88
CA VAL A 27 3.82 -2.46 -11.33
C VAL A 27 5.23 -2.81 -11.81
N ARG A 28 5.29 -3.78 -12.68
CA ARG A 28 6.53 -4.13 -13.39
C ARG A 28 6.27 -4.03 -14.90
N PRO A 29 6.49 -2.84 -15.50
CA PRO A 29 6.13 -2.57 -16.91
C PRO A 29 6.64 -3.62 -17.90
N THR A 30 7.82 -4.17 -17.66
CA THR A 30 8.45 -5.18 -18.51
C THR A 30 7.69 -6.49 -18.59
N PHE A 31 6.81 -6.79 -17.62
CA PHE A 31 5.98 -8.00 -17.62
C PHE A 31 4.56 -7.74 -18.12
N VAL A 32 4.19 -6.49 -18.39
CA VAL A 32 2.86 -6.12 -18.86
C VAL A 32 2.82 -6.14 -20.39
N GLN A 33 2.12 -7.11 -20.97
CA GLN A 33 1.98 -7.25 -22.42
C GLN A 33 0.87 -6.34 -22.97
N ASP A 34 -0.24 -6.21 -22.26
CA ASP A 34 -1.37 -5.34 -22.59
C ASP A 34 -1.66 -4.41 -21.43
N ARG A 35 -1.22 -3.15 -21.58
CA ARG A 35 -1.40 -2.11 -20.55
C ARG A 35 -2.87 -1.83 -20.27
N ALA A 36 -3.72 -1.78 -21.30
CA ALA A 36 -5.13 -1.46 -21.12
C ALA A 36 -5.86 -2.56 -20.33
N ALA A 37 -5.66 -3.82 -20.68
CA ALA A 37 -6.22 -4.96 -19.98
C ALA A 37 -5.68 -5.06 -18.54
N TYR A 38 -4.38 -4.79 -18.33
CA TYR A 38 -3.76 -4.77 -17.00
C TYR A 38 -4.37 -3.67 -16.12
N THR A 39 -4.42 -2.43 -16.62
CA THR A 39 -4.98 -1.29 -15.88
C THR A 39 -6.45 -1.52 -15.55
N ALA A 40 -7.24 -2.03 -16.50
CA ALA A 40 -8.65 -2.35 -16.25
C ALA A 40 -8.84 -3.42 -15.15
N ARG A 41 -7.95 -4.41 -15.07
CA ARG A 41 -7.94 -5.40 -13.98
C ARG A 41 -7.60 -4.75 -12.64
N ILE A 42 -6.53 -3.95 -12.60
CA ILE A 42 -6.14 -3.24 -11.37
C ILE A 42 -7.28 -2.33 -10.89
N ASP A 43 -7.95 -1.62 -11.78
CA ASP A 43 -9.10 -0.78 -11.44
C ASP A 43 -10.24 -1.57 -10.81
N ARG A 44 -10.57 -2.75 -11.34
CA ARG A 44 -11.59 -3.61 -10.70
C ARG A 44 -11.16 -4.11 -9.33
N MET A 45 -9.88 -4.46 -9.18
CA MET A 45 -9.35 -4.91 -7.88
C MET A 45 -9.29 -3.77 -6.86
N ILE A 46 -8.92 -2.56 -7.27
CA ILE A 46 -8.99 -1.35 -6.43
C ILE A 46 -10.42 -1.13 -5.91
N GLY A 47 -11.43 -1.26 -6.77
CA GLY A 47 -12.84 -1.11 -6.36
C GLY A 47 -13.33 -2.14 -5.35
N LEU A 48 -12.58 -3.25 -5.16
CA LEU A 48 -12.87 -4.30 -4.18
C LEU A 48 -12.00 -4.19 -2.91
N SER A 49 -11.02 -3.29 -2.90
CA SER A 49 -10.03 -3.18 -1.83
C SER A 49 -10.38 -2.07 -0.85
N ASP A 50 -10.17 -2.32 0.44
CA ASP A 50 -10.31 -1.29 1.48
C ASP A 50 -9.08 -0.38 1.53
N ILE A 51 -7.90 -0.96 1.38
CA ILE A 51 -6.62 -0.25 1.41
C ILE A 51 -5.94 -0.45 0.06
N VAL A 52 -5.52 0.65 -0.54
CA VAL A 52 -4.75 0.64 -1.79
C VAL A 52 -3.42 1.32 -1.51
N LYS A 53 -2.31 0.63 -1.76
CA LYS A 53 -0.99 1.25 -1.70
C LYS A 53 -0.43 1.37 -3.11
N LEU A 54 0.14 2.51 -3.40
CA LEU A 54 0.86 2.79 -4.65
C LEU A 54 2.17 3.50 -4.31
N SER A 55 3.21 3.27 -5.10
CA SER A 55 4.32 4.22 -5.20
C SER A 55 3.92 5.39 -6.12
N ASP A 56 4.68 6.48 -6.07
CA ASP A 56 4.58 7.56 -7.05
C ASP A 56 4.81 7.03 -8.48
N GLU A 57 5.78 6.13 -8.67
CA GLU A 57 6.07 5.47 -9.93
C GLU A 57 4.89 4.60 -10.44
N ASP A 58 4.24 3.82 -9.55
CA ASP A 58 3.06 3.02 -9.90
C ASP A 58 1.90 3.91 -10.34
N SER A 59 1.67 5.02 -9.62
CA SER A 59 0.62 5.99 -9.93
C SER A 59 0.84 6.65 -11.29
N GLU A 60 2.07 7.09 -11.55
CA GLU A 60 2.44 7.67 -12.83
C GLU A 60 2.26 6.67 -13.98
N TRP A 61 2.71 5.43 -13.79
CA TRP A 61 2.58 4.41 -14.83
C TRP A 61 1.12 4.03 -15.11
N LEU A 62 0.30 3.87 -14.08
CA LEU A 62 -1.10 3.46 -14.23
C LEU A 62 -1.97 4.58 -14.81
N TYR A 63 -1.80 5.81 -14.31
CA TYR A 63 -2.75 6.90 -14.50
C TYR A 63 -2.16 8.17 -15.09
N GLY A 64 -0.82 8.28 -15.21
CA GLY A 64 -0.13 9.51 -15.64
C GLY A 64 -0.11 10.61 -14.59
N SER A 65 -0.58 10.32 -13.38
CA SER A 65 -0.59 11.25 -12.25
C SER A 65 -0.89 10.51 -10.94
N THR A 66 -0.59 11.16 -9.81
CA THR A 66 -1.00 10.67 -8.50
C THR A 66 -2.32 11.35 -8.11
N GLU A 67 -3.43 10.66 -8.32
CA GLU A 67 -4.77 11.17 -7.97
C GLU A 67 -5.47 10.28 -6.92
N PRO A 68 -5.09 10.39 -5.63
CA PRO A 68 -5.65 9.54 -4.58
C PRO A 68 -7.16 9.66 -4.46
N GLN A 69 -7.73 10.83 -4.76
CA GLN A 69 -9.16 11.07 -4.69
C GLN A 69 -9.94 10.24 -5.73
N ALA A 70 -9.37 10.06 -6.93
CA ALA A 70 -9.96 9.19 -7.95
C ALA A 70 -9.97 7.72 -7.53
N ILE A 71 -8.95 7.29 -6.78
CA ILE A 71 -8.86 5.93 -6.22
C ILE A 71 -9.86 5.74 -5.07
N LEU A 72 -9.99 6.71 -4.19
CA LEU A 72 -11.02 6.72 -3.13
C LEU A 72 -12.43 6.65 -3.73
N ALA A 73 -12.67 7.37 -4.81
CA ALA A 73 -13.96 7.35 -5.51
C ALA A 73 -14.30 5.97 -6.11
N LYS A 74 -13.32 5.10 -6.35
CA LYS A 74 -13.54 3.71 -6.79
C LYS A 74 -13.98 2.78 -5.66
N GLY A 75 -13.90 3.21 -4.38
CA GLY A 75 -14.37 2.43 -3.24
C GLY A 75 -13.36 2.19 -2.12
N ALA A 76 -12.07 2.47 -2.36
CA ALA A 76 -11.03 2.37 -1.33
C ALA A 76 -11.37 3.28 -0.13
N LYS A 77 -11.02 2.83 1.07
CA LYS A 77 -11.19 3.60 2.33
C LYS A 77 -9.93 4.37 2.68
N VAL A 78 -8.79 3.78 2.36
CA VAL A 78 -7.46 4.36 2.58
C VAL A 78 -6.63 4.17 1.32
N VAL A 79 -6.03 5.24 0.84
CA VAL A 79 -5.02 5.20 -0.23
C VAL A 79 -3.69 5.63 0.36
N LEU A 80 -2.70 4.77 0.24
CA LEU A 80 -1.33 5.01 0.69
C LEU A 80 -0.46 5.32 -0.53
N VAL A 81 0.24 6.44 -0.49
CA VAL A 81 1.24 6.80 -1.50
C VAL A 81 2.61 6.85 -0.83
N THR A 82 3.54 6.05 -1.34
CA THR A 82 4.94 6.06 -0.88
C THR A 82 5.80 6.81 -1.89
N GLU A 83 6.64 7.72 -1.39
CA GLU A 83 7.46 8.64 -2.19
C GLU A 83 8.95 8.55 -1.82
N GLY A 84 9.41 7.33 -1.57
CA GLY A 84 10.81 7.05 -1.22
C GLY A 84 11.29 7.88 -0.01
N ALA A 85 12.34 8.66 -0.19
CA ALA A 85 12.94 9.47 0.88
C ALA A 85 12.02 10.58 1.42
N LYS A 86 10.96 10.96 0.71
CA LYS A 86 9.98 11.94 1.19
C LYS A 86 9.00 11.35 2.20
N GLY A 87 8.91 10.02 2.27
CA GLY A 87 8.05 9.32 3.20
C GLY A 87 6.79 8.75 2.58
N ALA A 88 5.68 8.83 3.28
CA ALA A 88 4.41 8.28 2.84
C ALA A 88 3.22 9.13 3.30
N THR A 89 2.18 9.15 2.47
CA THR A 89 0.93 9.85 2.74
C THR A 89 -0.24 8.87 2.69
N ALA A 90 -1.10 8.90 3.71
CA ALA A 90 -2.39 8.23 3.71
C ALA A 90 -3.49 9.23 3.37
N TYR A 91 -4.32 8.89 2.40
CA TYR A 91 -5.49 9.67 1.99
C TYR A 91 -6.76 8.91 2.37
N THR A 92 -7.74 9.64 2.86
CA THR A 92 -9.09 9.16 3.17
C THR A 92 -10.13 10.17 2.67
N ALA A 93 -11.42 9.84 2.78
CA ALA A 93 -12.49 10.79 2.48
C ALA A 93 -12.47 12.05 3.38
N ARG A 94 -11.79 12.01 4.54
CA ARG A 94 -11.69 13.13 5.48
C ARG A 94 -10.48 14.03 5.27
N GLY A 95 -9.50 13.61 4.50
CA GLY A 95 -8.27 14.35 4.28
C GLY A 95 -7.05 13.45 4.16
N SER A 96 -5.88 13.97 4.49
CA SER A 96 -4.62 13.24 4.38
C SER A 96 -3.73 13.42 5.60
N VAL A 97 -2.94 12.39 5.87
CA VAL A 97 -1.90 12.36 6.91
C VAL A 97 -0.59 11.98 6.23
N GLN A 98 0.45 12.76 6.44
CA GLN A 98 1.79 12.50 5.92
C GLN A 98 2.78 12.23 7.05
N VAL A 99 3.74 11.37 6.81
CA VAL A 99 4.93 11.15 7.64
C VAL A 99 6.17 11.15 6.77
N GLU A 100 7.25 11.73 7.30
CA GLU A 100 8.56 11.71 6.63
C GLU A 100 9.24 10.35 6.80
N ALA A 101 10.05 9.96 5.82
CA ALA A 101 10.91 8.79 5.95
C ALA A 101 12.11 9.09 6.86
N PRO A 102 12.53 8.13 7.69
CA PRO A 102 13.79 8.24 8.42
C PRO A 102 14.97 8.42 7.46
N LYS A 103 15.91 9.29 7.82
CA LYS A 103 17.16 9.49 7.05
C LYS A 103 18.07 8.29 7.25
N ILE A 104 18.41 7.64 6.17
CA ILE A 104 19.29 6.45 6.15
C ILE A 104 20.30 6.53 5.02
N THR A 105 21.33 5.69 5.09
CA THR A 105 22.14 5.36 3.93
C THR A 105 21.52 4.16 3.24
N VAL A 106 21.06 4.33 2.00
CA VAL A 106 20.40 3.26 1.23
C VAL A 106 21.46 2.26 0.76
N ALA A 107 21.27 0.98 1.12
CA ALA A 107 22.06 -0.14 0.62
C ALA A 107 21.32 -0.89 -0.51
N ASP A 108 20.00 -1.08 -0.36
CA ASP A 108 19.14 -1.76 -1.33
C ASP A 108 17.68 -1.29 -1.13
N THR A 109 16.86 -1.35 -2.17
CA THR A 109 15.43 -0.99 -2.08
C THR A 109 14.49 -2.18 -2.24
N VAL A 110 15.03 -3.38 -2.46
CA VAL A 110 14.22 -4.60 -2.62
C VAL A 110 13.46 -4.91 -1.34
N GLY A 111 12.13 -5.10 -1.47
CA GLY A 111 11.24 -5.42 -0.36
C GLY A 111 10.83 -4.23 0.51
N ALA A 112 11.26 -3.00 0.20
CA ALA A 112 10.87 -1.82 0.96
C ALA A 112 9.36 -1.61 1.00
N GLY A 113 8.69 -1.71 -0.15
CA GLY A 113 7.23 -1.60 -0.26
C GLY A 113 6.51 -2.69 0.53
N ASP A 114 6.96 -3.94 0.41
CA ASP A 114 6.37 -5.06 1.15
C ASP A 114 6.53 -4.91 2.66
N THR A 115 7.70 -4.43 3.10
CA THR A 115 7.98 -4.16 4.52
C THR A 115 7.19 -2.96 5.04
N PHE A 116 7.00 -1.92 4.22
CA PHE A 116 6.10 -0.82 4.54
C PHE A 116 4.67 -1.32 4.76
N ASN A 117 4.14 -2.12 3.81
CA ASN A 117 2.81 -2.69 3.91
C ASN A 117 2.65 -3.54 5.17
N ALA A 118 3.63 -4.38 5.48
CA ALA A 118 3.64 -5.21 6.69
C ALA A 118 3.62 -4.35 7.97
N GLY A 119 4.45 -3.32 8.06
CA GLY A 119 4.48 -2.40 9.20
C GLY A 119 3.19 -1.62 9.39
N PHE A 120 2.62 -1.11 8.29
CA PHE A 120 1.33 -0.41 8.31
C PHE A 120 0.21 -1.31 8.84
N LEU A 121 0.08 -2.52 8.30
CA LEU A 121 -0.95 -3.47 8.72
C LEU A 121 -0.73 -3.96 10.15
N ALA A 122 0.52 -4.22 10.56
CA ALA A 122 0.85 -4.65 11.92
C ALA A 122 0.47 -3.60 12.98
N SER A 123 0.62 -2.30 12.68
CA SER A 123 0.16 -1.24 13.56
C SER A 123 -1.36 -1.26 13.73
N LEU A 124 -2.10 -1.38 12.64
CA LEU A 124 -3.57 -1.44 12.69
C LEU A 124 -4.07 -2.68 13.43
N ASP A 125 -3.42 -3.83 13.20
CA ASP A 125 -3.77 -5.10 13.85
C ASP A 125 -3.55 -5.04 15.36
N ARG A 126 -2.37 -4.58 15.79
CA ARG A 126 -2.00 -4.39 17.21
C ARG A 126 -3.03 -3.52 17.95
N ASP A 127 -3.53 -2.48 17.29
CA ASP A 127 -4.46 -1.52 17.89
C ASP A 127 -5.94 -1.95 17.70
N GLY A 128 -6.21 -3.16 17.15
CA GLY A 128 -7.56 -3.71 16.92
C GLY A 128 -8.35 -3.00 15.83
N LEU A 129 -7.65 -2.28 14.94
CA LEU A 129 -8.26 -1.45 13.89
C LEU A 129 -8.36 -2.16 12.53
N LEU A 130 -7.81 -3.38 12.40
CA LEU A 130 -7.80 -4.14 11.15
C LEU A 130 -9.09 -4.97 10.98
N SER A 131 -10.23 -4.28 10.94
CA SER A 131 -11.53 -4.87 10.64
C SER A 131 -12.33 -4.00 9.67
N LYS A 132 -13.31 -4.58 8.97
CA LYS A 132 -14.13 -3.86 7.95
C LYS A 132 -14.80 -2.59 8.51
N GLY A 133 -15.29 -2.65 9.74
CA GLY A 133 -15.91 -1.50 10.40
C GLY A 133 -14.92 -0.42 10.79
N GLN A 134 -13.75 -0.82 11.27
CA GLN A 134 -12.75 0.11 11.78
C GLN A 134 -11.95 0.79 10.65
N VAL A 135 -11.58 0.04 9.60
CA VAL A 135 -10.75 0.59 8.51
C VAL A 135 -11.42 1.76 7.77
N THR A 136 -12.74 1.85 7.81
CA THR A 136 -13.51 2.93 7.19
C THR A 136 -13.35 4.27 7.95
N ASN A 137 -13.04 4.23 9.25
CA ASN A 137 -13.06 5.39 10.15
C ASN A 137 -11.76 5.56 10.95
N LEU A 138 -10.61 5.19 10.37
CA LEU A 138 -9.32 5.37 11.03
C LEU A 138 -9.07 6.84 11.36
N SER A 139 -8.70 7.12 12.61
CA SER A 139 -8.32 8.47 13.03
C SER A 139 -6.98 8.89 12.41
N ASP A 140 -6.72 10.20 12.38
CA ASP A 140 -5.43 10.72 11.90
C ASP A 140 -4.26 10.21 12.75
N ASP A 141 -4.47 10.04 14.06
CA ASP A 141 -3.44 9.48 14.95
C ASP A 141 -3.16 8.01 14.64
N ALA A 142 -4.19 7.20 14.37
CA ALA A 142 -4.04 5.81 13.96
C ALA A 142 -3.32 5.70 12.61
N LEU A 143 -3.69 6.55 11.64
CA LEU A 143 -3.01 6.63 10.35
C LEU A 143 -1.55 7.04 10.50
N ARG A 144 -1.27 8.05 11.34
CA ARG A 144 0.09 8.51 11.62
C ARG A 144 0.94 7.43 12.27
N ALA A 145 0.41 6.70 13.24
CA ALA A 145 1.10 5.60 13.90
C ALA A 145 1.42 4.48 12.91
N ALA A 146 0.45 4.08 12.08
CA ALA A 146 0.61 3.03 11.09
C ALA A 146 1.61 3.42 9.99
N LEU A 147 1.53 4.65 9.46
CA LEU A 147 2.50 5.18 8.50
C LEU A 147 3.91 5.22 9.09
N SER A 148 4.05 5.67 10.35
CA SER A 148 5.34 5.78 11.04
C SER A 148 5.99 4.41 11.23
N LEU A 149 5.22 3.38 11.60
CA LEU A 149 5.75 2.03 11.71
C LEU A 149 6.15 1.47 10.33
N GLY A 150 5.31 1.68 9.31
CA GLY A 150 5.60 1.25 7.94
C GLY A 150 6.86 1.91 7.37
N THR A 151 6.99 3.24 7.48
CA THR A 151 8.17 3.97 6.97
C THR A 151 9.44 3.60 7.71
N ARG A 152 9.37 3.39 9.04
CA ARG A 152 10.51 2.96 9.85
C ARG A 152 10.96 1.54 9.47
N ALA A 153 10.03 0.61 9.31
CA ALA A 153 10.33 -0.75 8.90
C ALA A 153 10.96 -0.78 7.49
N ALA A 154 10.39 -0.03 6.54
CA ALA A 154 10.94 0.10 5.19
C ALA A 154 12.34 0.72 5.19
N ALA A 155 12.59 1.75 6.01
CA ALA A 155 13.91 2.38 6.13
C ALA A 155 14.97 1.41 6.63
N ILE A 156 14.66 0.57 7.63
CA ILE A 156 15.58 -0.47 8.11
C ILE A 156 15.86 -1.49 7.00
N THR A 157 14.85 -1.93 6.25
CA THR A 157 15.03 -2.81 5.11
C THR A 157 15.97 -2.18 4.08
N CYS A 158 15.73 -0.92 3.71
CA CYS A 158 16.57 -0.20 2.74
C CYS A 158 18.01 0.02 3.21
N SER A 159 18.29 0.01 4.51
CA SER A 159 19.65 0.15 5.06
C SER A 159 20.48 -1.14 5.01
N ARG A 160 19.92 -2.24 4.51
CA ARG A 160 20.49 -3.57 4.46
C ARG A 160 20.54 -4.12 3.05
N PRO A 161 21.51 -4.97 2.68
CA PRO A 161 21.51 -5.66 1.41
C PRO A 161 20.35 -6.66 1.31
N GLY A 162 19.69 -6.68 0.16
CA GLY A 162 18.57 -7.58 -0.17
C GLY A 162 17.29 -7.30 0.62
N ALA A 163 16.26 -8.10 0.41
CA ALA A 163 14.98 -8.03 1.13
C ALA A 163 15.14 -8.55 2.58
N ASN A 164 15.71 -7.74 3.45
CA ASN A 164 16.04 -8.07 4.83
C ASN A 164 15.24 -7.21 5.83
N PRO A 165 13.96 -7.56 6.10
CA PRO A 165 13.09 -6.76 6.96
C PRO A 165 13.53 -6.83 8.43
N PRO A 166 13.15 -5.83 9.25
CA PRO A 166 13.44 -5.81 10.66
C PRO A 166 12.62 -6.84 11.45
N TRP A 167 13.20 -7.35 12.53
CA TRP A 167 12.45 -8.05 13.56
C TRP A 167 11.72 -7.05 14.47
N ALA A 168 10.67 -7.49 15.16
CA ALA A 168 9.88 -6.62 16.07
C ALA A 168 10.74 -5.90 17.12
N LYS A 169 11.83 -6.52 17.60
CA LYS A 169 12.76 -5.93 18.58
C LYS A 169 13.63 -4.79 18.01
N GLU A 170 13.64 -4.60 16.70
CA GLU A 170 14.40 -3.55 15.99
C GLU A 170 13.51 -2.36 15.63
N LEU A 171 12.20 -2.50 15.85
CA LEU A 171 11.16 -1.50 15.66
C LEU A 171 10.72 -0.93 17.01
#